data_71ba879f8f7ea1cce1cb4837251b1795
#
_entry.id   71ba879f8f7ea1cce1cb4837251b1795
#
_cell.length_a   1.000
_cell.length_b   1.000
_cell.length_c   1.000
_cell.angle_alpha   90.00
_cell.angle_beta   90.00
_cell.angle_gamma   90.00
#
_symmetry.space_group_name_H-M   'P 1'
#
loop_
_entity.id
_entity.type
_entity.pdbx_description
1 polymer ?
#
loop_
_entity_poly.entity_id
_entity_poly.type
_entity_poly.pdbx_seq_one_letter_code
_entity_poly.pdbx_strand_id
1 'polypeptide(L)'
;AALYEVFPSKTLGDSASFQRQAPSSSSKVVAQAWPKQPSKFRGNIQWAAALSICFLIALTGYMLGKNGGEADLAALHANSSNTPATSKSKPVKKATWGGVESTLAGHAVLRKTIDVIWQNDEQGVTDGSLLPPGGFAFTSGVAVIDFFCGATLVVEGPAQLDVISDWVVSVDKGRIEVTVPPAAQGFIVKAANTDIIDLGTRFALDMSQGKAQVAVIDGEVILRGEQFDDDHLQAGEQALLDPATTNTDFLPSIPRLNVILRQSDDNEKKQYAAYQSFIRELASDTRMIALFPAEPTLKRRRLPNIALTEYASPGRLIGPAETVPGRFGNESVGVLLSRPGSRIRTKIKGTFSAYTFSCWVKINSLEHEYNALFLSDGYENGEPHWQIRHDGKLMFSVMVDDSQEVFYSTGPTSPPIQDKGFHHVYFSKPFWSPSMTGQWVHLAAVYDPTAQIVSQYVNGEAICQETIQDEFVIHDLHIGNAEIGNWGQPFRKTPDFAVRNLDGIIDEMIILNAALSPDEIRDIYVAGSVH
;
A
#
# COMPACT_ATOMS: atom_id res chain seq x y z
N ALA A 1 35.32 -14.45 -7.70
CA ALA A 1 36.44 -13.70 -8.26
C ALA A 1 35.91 -12.83 -9.41
N ALA A 2 35.65 -11.60 -9.19
CA ALA A 2 35.38 -10.62 -10.22
C ALA A 2 36.31 -9.43 -9.99
N LEU A 3 37.10 -9.16 -11.01
CA LEU A 3 38.11 -8.11 -11.10
C LEU A 3 37.45 -6.73 -11.01
N TYR A 4 37.94 -5.91 -10.09
CA TYR A 4 37.78 -4.47 -10.11
C TYR A 4 39.03 -3.85 -10.73
N GLU A 5 38.89 -3.17 -11.86
CA GLU A 5 39.92 -2.31 -12.39
C GLU A 5 40.02 -1.00 -11.60
N VAL A 6 41.19 -0.74 -11.09
CA VAL A 6 41.54 0.47 -10.34
C VAL A 6 42.12 1.48 -11.35
N PHE A 7 41.52 2.65 -11.46
CA PHE A 7 42.11 3.79 -12.18
C PHE A 7 42.97 4.62 -11.23
N PRO A 8 44.19 5.01 -11.64
CA PRO A 8 45.09 5.75 -10.78
C PRO A 8 44.77 7.25 -10.70
N SER A 9 44.94 7.78 -9.49
CA SER A 9 44.89 9.19 -9.15
C SER A 9 46.04 9.97 -9.80
N LYS A 10 45.74 11.10 -10.44
CA LYS A 10 46.74 12.11 -10.82
C LYS A 10 46.67 13.29 -9.85
N THR A 11 47.84 13.62 -9.34
CA THR A 11 48.19 14.66 -8.39
C THR A 11 48.09 16.09 -8.96
N LEU A 12 47.88 17.01 -8.02
CA LEU A 12 47.82 18.47 -8.13
C LEU A 12 48.97 19.12 -8.90
N GLY A 13 48.65 20.23 -9.55
CA GLY A 13 49.56 21.27 -10.00
C GLY A 13 48.84 22.60 -10.17
N ASP A 14 49.20 23.50 -9.27
CA ASP A 14 49.24 24.96 -9.26
C ASP A 14 48.26 25.87 -10.05
N SER A 15 47.81 26.81 -9.27
CA SER A 15 47.29 28.16 -9.45
C SER A 15 47.75 28.98 -10.67
N ALA A 16 46.80 29.56 -11.40
CA ALA A 16 46.96 30.87 -12.05
C ALA A 16 45.60 31.59 -12.17
N SER A 17 45.56 32.76 -11.62
CA SER A 17 44.55 33.81 -11.74
C SER A 17 44.41 34.29 -13.18
N PHE A 18 43.18 34.44 -13.71
CA PHE A 18 42.90 35.36 -14.79
C PHE A 18 41.51 36.02 -14.69
N GLN A 19 41.53 37.30 -15.01
CA GLN A 19 40.51 38.33 -14.89
C GLN A 19 39.31 38.12 -15.85
N ARG A 20 38.19 38.71 -15.43
CA ARG A 20 36.97 38.93 -16.22
C ARG A 20 37.26 39.81 -17.44
N GLN A 21 36.73 39.40 -18.57
CA GLN A 21 36.30 40.30 -19.66
C GLN A 21 35.07 39.71 -20.36
N ALA A 22 34.01 40.50 -20.44
CA ALA A 22 32.87 40.25 -21.29
C ALA A 22 33.16 40.77 -22.71
N PRO A 23 32.62 40.16 -23.74
CA PRO A 23 32.13 40.93 -24.84
C PRO A 23 30.71 40.59 -25.30
N SER A 24 30.10 41.60 -25.85
CA SER A 24 28.81 41.76 -26.47
C SER A 24 28.68 41.06 -27.84
N SER A 25 27.41 40.92 -28.24
CA SER A 25 26.83 40.94 -29.60
C SER A 25 26.70 39.64 -30.39
N SER A 26 25.40 39.36 -30.61
CA SER A 26 24.72 38.88 -31.83
C SER A 26 25.48 38.02 -32.84
N SER A 27 24.98 36.79 -33.09
CA SER A 27 24.97 36.22 -34.44
C SER A 27 23.95 35.08 -34.56
N LYS A 28 23.10 35.27 -35.49
CA LYS A 28 22.24 34.47 -36.36
C LYS A 28 22.23 32.93 -36.15
N VAL A 29 21.04 32.46 -35.91
CA VAL A 29 20.62 31.05 -36.05
C VAL A 29 20.72 30.63 -37.51
N VAL A 30 21.55 29.66 -37.83
CA VAL A 30 21.56 28.95 -39.10
C VAL A 30 20.97 27.56 -38.83
N ALA A 31 19.80 27.31 -39.42
CA ALA A 31 19.16 25.99 -39.39
C ALA A 31 19.93 25.03 -40.31
N GLN A 32 20.50 23.98 -39.73
CA GLN A 32 21.14 22.90 -40.45
C GLN A 32 20.11 21.78 -40.71
N ALA A 33 19.79 21.56 -42.01
CA ALA A 33 18.88 20.53 -42.47
C ALA A 33 19.53 19.14 -42.37
N TRP A 34 18.77 18.17 -41.85
CA TRP A 34 19.16 16.77 -41.82
C TRP A 34 19.01 16.10 -43.18
N PRO A 35 19.94 15.26 -43.65
CA PRO A 35 19.81 14.56 -44.91
C PRO A 35 18.79 13.42 -44.83
N LYS A 36 17.89 13.36 -45.83
CA LYS A 36 16.94 12.29 -46.04
C LYS A 36 17.70 11.00 -46.45
N GLN A 37 17.48 9.90 -45.73
CA GLN A 37 17.89 8.59 -46.18
C GLN A 37 16.92 7.98 -47.21
N PRO A 38 17.42 7.26 -48.24
CA PRO A 38 16.58 6.64 -49.22
C PRO A 38 15.95 5.33 -48.73
N SER A 39 14.65 5.19 -48.96
CA SER A 39 13.89 3.96 -48.72
C SER A 39 14.36 2.83 -49.67
N LYS A 40 14.84 1.73 -49.12
CA LYS A 40 14.95 0.46 -49.86
C LYS A 40 13.96 -0.55 -49.30
N PHE A 41 12.83 -0.65 -49.95
CA PHE A 41 11.88 -1.74 -49.84
C PHE A 41 12.46 -2.98 -50.51
N ARG A 42 12.98 -3.95 -49.72
CA ARG A 42 13.20 -5.36 -50.12
C ARG A 42 13.40 -6.21 -48.86
N GLY A 43 12.37 -6.99 -48.48
CA GLY A 43 12.46 -7.89 -47.34
C GLY A 43 11.18 -8.54 -46.86
N ASN A 44 10.06 -8.47 -47.61
CA ASN A 44 8.76 -8.96 -47.09
C ASN A 44 8.41 -10.43 -47.44
N ILE A 45 9.33 -11.24 -47.95
CA ILE A 45 9.01 -12.65 -48.33
C ILE A 45 9.49 -13.64 -47.27
N GLN A 46 10.49 -13.33 -46.49
CA GLN A 46 11.01 -14.26 -45.49
C GLN A 46 10.19 -14.31 -44.17
N TRP A 47 9.49 -13.21 -43.81
CA TRP A 47 8.65 -13.15 -42.60
C TRP A 47 7.31 -13.88 -42.77
N ALA A 48 6.75 -13.93 -43.97
CA ALA A 48 5.50 -14.65 -44.23
C ALA A 48 5.68 -16.17 -44.11
N ALA A 49 6.85 -16.71 -44.47
CA ALA A 49 7.16 -18.13 -44.32
C ALA A 49 7.37 -18.51 -42.84
N ALA A 50 8.01 -17.68 -42.03
CA ALA A 50 8.22 -17.94 -40.61
C ALA A 50 6.91 -17.93 -39.80
N LEU A 51 5.99 -17.02 -40.08
CA LEU A 51 4.68 -16.98 -39.45
C LEU A 51 3.79 -18.17 -39.80
N SER A 52 3.88 -18.68 -41.05
CA SER A 52 3.14 -19.86 -41.51
C SER A 52 3.63 -21.13 -40.81
N ILE A 53 4.92 -21.27 -40.55
CA ILE A 53 5.50 -22.43 -39.83
C ILE A 53 5.10 -22.40 -38.37
N CYS A 54 5.12 -21.24 -37.70
CA CYS A 54 4.67 -21.10 -36.30
C CYS A 54 3.18 -21.41 -36.14
N PHE A 55 2.34 -21.04 -37.11
CA PHE A 55 0.91 -21.31 -37.07
C PHE A 55 0.62 -22.82 -37.30
N LEU A 56 1.39 -23.49 -38.15
CA LEU A 56 1.28 -24.95 -38.37
C LEU A 56 1.72 -25.74 -37.13
N ILE A 57 2.78 -25.32 -36.42
CA ILE A 57 3.25 -25.95 -35.17
C ILE A 57 2.21 -25.74 -34.05
N ALA A 58 1.61 -24.58 -33.94
CA ALA A 58 0.56 -24.29 -32.96
C ALA A 58 -0.71 -25.10 -33.25
N LEU A 59 -1.10 -25.26 -34.52
CA LEU A 59 -2.28 -26.04 -34.92
C LEU A 59 -2.09 -27.55 -34.72
N THR A 60 -0.87 -28.09 -34.97
CA THR A 60 -0.56 -29.48 -34.68
C THR A 60 -0.46 -29.77 -33.20
N GLY A 61 0.07 -28.83 -32.39
CA GLY A 61 0.07 -28.93 -30.94
C GLY A 61 -1.34 -28.92 -30.34
N TYR A 62 -2.22 -28.06 -30.88
CA TYR A 62 -3.62 -28.01 -30.47
C TYR A 62 -4.40 -29.26 -30.84
N MET A 63 -4.16 -29.84 -32.04
CA MET A 63 -4.85 -31.08 -32.48
C MET A 63 -4.35 -32.31 -31.73
N LEU A 64 -3.05 -32.39 -31.36
CA LEU A 64 -2.51 -33.48 -30.54
C LEU A 64 -2.93 -33.37 -29.08
N GLY A 65 -3.09 -32.18 -28.55
CA GLY A 65 -3.60 -31.96 -27.19
C GLY A 65 -5.09 -32.32 -27.01
N LYS A 66 -5.88 -32.22 -28.09
CA LYS A 66 -7.32 -32.52 -28.02
C LYS A 66 -7.61 -34.02 -28.06
N ASN A 67 -6.74 -34.82 -28.63
CA ASN A 67 -6.93 -36.29 -28.71
C ASN A 67 -6.32 -37.05 -27.51
N GLY A 68 -5.56 -36.41 -26.62
CA GLY A 68 -5.02 -37.01 -25.40
C GLY A 68 -5.91 -36.92 -24.17
N GLY A 69 -6.88 -35.99 -24.16
CA GLY A 69 -7.71 -35.70 -22.99
C GLY A 69 -8.92 -36.61 -22.80
N GLU A 70 -9.38 -37.32 -23.84
CA GLU A 70 -10.58 -38.18 -23.73
C GLU A 70 -10.28 -39.65 -23.39
N ALA A 71 -9.04 -40.08 -23.54
CA ALA A 71 -8.65 -41.48 -23.25
C ALA A 71 -8.37 -41.71 -21.74
N ASP A 72 -7.89 -40.72 -21.01
CA ASP A 72 -7.57 -40.86 -19.57
C ASP A 72 -8.79 -40.75 -18.64
N LEU A 73 -9.88 -40.11 -19.07
CA LEU A 73 -11.13 -40.05 -18.28
C LEU A 73 -11.96 -41.33 -18.34
N ALA A 74 -11.80 -42.15 -19.41
CA ALA A 74 -12.52 -43.42 -19.53
C ALA A 74 -11.85 -44.55 -18.71
N ALA A 75 -10.55 -44.46 -18.43
CA ALA A 75 -9.82 -45.44 -17.63
C ALA A 75 -10.04 -45.30 -16.11
N LEU A 76 -10.47 -44.13 -15.64
CA LEU A 76 -10.74 -43.87 -14.21
C LEU A 76 -12.14 -44.29 -13.74
N HIS A 77 -13.07 -44.61 -14.64
CA HIS A 77 -14.44 -45.05 -14.28
C HIS A 77 -14.63 -46.58 -14.35
N ALA A 78 -13.63 -47.38 -14.75
CA ALA A 78 -13.80 -48.81 -14.92
C ALA A 78 -13.32 -49.71 -13.75
N ASN A 79 -12.79 -49.15 -12.66
CA ASN A 79 -12.24 -49.93 -11.54
C ASN A 79 -12.83 -49.57 -10.17
N SER A 80 -14.17 -49.52 -10.06
CA SER A 80 -14.85 -49.36 -8.76
C SER A 80 -16.00 -50.33 -8.63
N SER A 81 -15.67 -51.62 -8.56
CA SER A 81 -16.61 -52.63 -7.99
C SER A 81 -15.80 -53.84 -7.51
N ASN A 82 -15.47 -53.84 -6.21
CA ASN A 82 -15.42 -55.04 -5.36
C ASN A 82 -15.04 -54.66 -3.93
N THR A 83 -16.05 -54.70 -3.04
CA THR A 83 -15.89 -54.85 -1.59
C THR A 83 -15.71 -56.34 -1.26
N PRO A 84 -15.04 -56.76 -0.15
CA PRO A 84 -15.53 -56.51 1.21
C PRO A 84 -14.46 -56.39 2.36
N ALA A 85 -14.97 -55.95 3.47
CA ALA A 85 -14.67 -56.33 4.88
C ALA A 85 -13.64 -55.51 5.67
N THR A 86 -14.25 -54.65 6.53
CA THR A 86 -13.96 -54.38 7.95
C THR A 86 -12.50 -54.31 8.46
N SER A 87 -12.06 -53.10 8.72
CA SER A 87 -11.20 -52.79 9.85
C SER A 87 -11.50 -51.36 10.35
N LYS A 88 -11.86 -51.28 11.65
CA LYS A 88 -12.14 -50.03 12.34
C LYS A 88 -10.84 -49.24 12.53
N SER A 89 -10.62 -48.26 11.73
CA SER A 89 -9.62 -47.23 11.96
C SER A 89 -10.30 -45.91 12.39
N LYS A 90 -9.78 -45.33 13.50
CA LYS A 90 -10.23 -44.05 14.04
C LYS A 90 -10.22 -42.97 12.95
N PRO A 91 -11.19 -42.03 12.96
CA PRO A 91 -11.19 -40.95 11.98
C PRO A 91 -9.98 -40.07 12.19
N VAL A 92 -9.05 -40.11 11.24
CA VAL A 92 -8.05 -39.06 11.07
C VAL A 92 -8.82 -37.78 10.78
N LYS A 93 -8.75 -36.82 11.68
CA LYS A 93 -9.24 -35.46 11.40
C LYS A 93 -8.53 -34.99 10.13
N LYS A 94 -9.26 -34.97 9.04
CA LYS A 94 -8.90 -34.24 7.83
C LYS A 94 -8.65 -32.82 8.28
N ALA A 95 -7.41 -32.36 8.22
CA ALA A 95 -7.10 -30.94 8.27
C ALA A 95 -7.81 -30.32 7.08
N THR A 96 -8.97 -29.74 7.31
CA THR A 96 -9.64 -28.85 6.38
C THR A 96 -8.76 -27.61 6.27
N TRP A 97 -7.93 -27.58 5.25
CA TRP A 97 -7.48 -26.34 4.63
C TRP A 97 -8.66 -25.74 3.87
N GLY A 98 -9.65 -25.34 4.61
CA GLY A 98 -10.83 -24.63 4.19
C GLY A 98 -10.88 -23.38 5.05
N GLY A 99 -9.79 -22.60 5.05
CA GLY A 99 -9.97 -21.17 5.09
C GLY A 99 -10.79 -20.90 3.84
N VAL A 100 -12.07 -20.54 3.99
CA VAL A 100 -12.74 -19.75 3.00
C VAL A 100 -11.77 -18.60 2.79
N GLU A 101 -11.07 -18.56 1.64
CA GLU A 101 -10.62 -17.30 1.09
C GLU A 101 -11.93 -16.52 0.98
N SER A 102 -12.25 -15.74 2.02
CA SER A 102 -13.14 -14.63 1.83
C SER A 102 -12.39 -13.78 0.81
N THR A 103 -12.74 -13.94 -0.45
CA THR A 103 -12.51 -12.90 -1.44
C THR A 103 -13.21 -11.70 -0.83
N LEU A 104 -12.45 -10.89 -0.09
CA LEU A 104 -12.84 -9.57 0.35
C LEU A 104 -12.86 -8.72 -0.91
N ALA A 105 -13.83 -8.96 -1.77
CA ALA A 105 -14.21 -8.07 -2.82
C ALA A 105 -14.86 -6.88 -2.12
N GLY A 106 -14.06 -5.88 -1.75
CA GLY A 106 -14.59 -4.58 -1.36
C GLY A 106 -15.31 -3.98 -2.55
N HIS A 107 -16.38 -3.25 -2.32
CA HIS A 107 -17.12 -2.51 -3.36
C HIS A 107 -16.89 -1.00 -3.25
N ALA A 108 -16.35 -0.56 -2.12
CA ALA A 108 -16.08 0.84 -1.85
C ALA A 108 -14.92 0.96 -0.83
N VAL A 109 -14.42 2.18 -0.69
CA VAL A 109 -13.44 2.57 0.34
C VAL A 109 -14.08 3.65 1.22
N LEU A 110 -13.99 3.49 2.53
CA LEU A 110 -14.25 4.58 3.46
C LEU A 110 -13.09 5.58 3.37
N ARG A 111 -13.27 6.63 2.57
CA ARG A 111 -12.19 7.60 2.33
C ARG A 111 -11.87 8.41 3.56
N LYS A 112 -12.91 8.82 4.31
CA LYS A 112 -12.76 9.71 5.47
C LYS A 112 -13.94 9.63 6.41
N THR A 113 -13.66 9.77 7.70
CA THR A 113 -14.66 9.94 8.75
C THR A 113 -14.40 11.23 9.54
N ILE A 114 -15.48 11.86 10.01
CA ILE A 114 -15.44 13.09 10.82
C ILE A 114 -16.41 12.92 11.96
N ASP A 115 -15.91 12.81 13.19
CA ASP A 115 -16.69 12.64 14.40
C ASP A 115 -17.73 11.49 14.32
N VAL A 116 -17.39 10.41 13.57
CA VAL A 116 -18.28 9.26 13.40
C VAL A 116 -18.30 8.42 14.65
N ILE A 117 -19.51 8.18 15.18
CA ILE A 117 -19.75 7.22 16.26
C ILE A 117 -20.50 6.01 15.65
N TRP A 118 -19.78 4.90 15.46
CA TRP A 118 -20.33 3.66 14.91
C TRP A 118 -21.37 3.06 15.85
N GLN A 119 -22.41 2.43 15.29
CA GLN A 119 -23.47 1.82 16.08
C GLN A 119 -23.03 0.52 16.75
N ASN A 120 -22.04 -0.19 16.16
CA ASN A 120 -21.43 -1.41 16.69
C ASN A 120 -19.92 -1.21 16.80
N ASP A 121 -19.36 -1.24 18.00
CA ASP A 121 -17.92 -1.10 18.27
C ASP A 121 -17.05 -2.18 17.60
N GLU A 122 -17.66 -3.28 17.13
CA GLU A 122 -16.93 -4.41 16.54
C GLU A 122 -16.53 -4.19 15.06
N GLN A 123 -16.96 -3.14 14.39
CA GLN A 123 -16.71 -3.00 12.95
C GLN A 123 -15.30 -2.50 12.61
N GLY A 124 -14.56 -1.91 13.55
CA GLY A 124 -13.15 -1.54 13.35
C GLY A 124 -12.87 -0.75 12.05
N VAL A 125 -13.92 -0.07 11.50
CA VAL A 125 -13.85 0.60 10.20
C VAL A 125 -13.24 1.97 10.42
N THR A 126 -12.09 2.18 9.80
CA THR A 126 -11.32 3.44 9.87
C THR A 126 -11.10 4.01 8.48
N ASP A 127 -10.59 5.22 8.41
CA ASP A 127 -10.22 5.85 7.13
C ASP A 127 -9.28 4.95 6.31
N GLY A 128 -9.62 4.74 5.04
CA GLY A 128 -8.93 3.82 4.14
C GLY A 128 -9.44 2.37 4.15
N SER A 129 -10.37 2.02 5.05
CA SER A 129 -10.95 0.67 5.10
C SER A 129 -11.73 0.34 3.83
N LEU A 130 -11.53 -0.89 3.32
CA LEU A 130 -12.41 -1.47 2.30
C LEU A 130 -13.77 -1.79 2.90
N LEU A 131 -14.82 -1.41 2.21
CA LEU A 131 -16.20 -1.73 2.57
C LEU A 131 -16.66 -2.94 1.73
N PRO A 132 -16.81 -4.13 2.35
CA PRO A 132 -17.37 -5.29 1.70
C PRO A 132 -18.89 -5.12 1.52
N PRO A 133 -19.57 -6.03 0.78
CA PRO A 133 -21.02 -6.10 0.79
C PRO A 133 -21.55 -6.20 2.21
N GLY A 134 -22.56 -5.42 2.54
CA GLY A 134 -23.20 -5.46 3.85
C GLY A 134 -23.55 -4.09 4.39
N GLY A 135 -24.31 -4.11 5.49
CA GLY A 135 -24.81 -2.92 6.15
C GLY A 135 -23.77 -2.30 7.09
N PHE A 136 -23.72 -0.98 7.16
CA PHE A 136 -23.05 -0.24 8.20
C PHE A 136 -23.91 0.91 8.69
N ALA A 137 -23.78 1.24 9.97
CA ALA A 137 -24.58 2.26 10.61
C ALA A 137 -23.76 3.04 11.63
N PHE A 138 -24.06 4.34 11.74
CA PHE A 138 -23.47 5.23 12.73
C PHE A 138 -24.48 6.23 13.25
N THR A 139 -24.26 6.69 14.49
CA THR A 139 -25.24 7.51 15.22
C THR A 139 -24.99 9.00 15.06
N SER A 140 -23.78 9.42 14.70
CA SER A 140 -23.39 10.83 14.48
C SER A 140 -22.17 10.92 13.59
N GLY A 141 -21.87 12.13 13.10
CA GLY A 141 -20.70 12.42 12.29
C GLY A 141 -20.97 12.39 10.78
N VAL A 142 -19.89 12.42 10.01
CA VAL A 142 -19.92 12.38 8.53
C VAL A 142 -18.95 11.34 8.03
N ALA A 143 -19.40 10.51 7.09
CA ALA A 143 -18.58 9.55 6.38
C ALA A 143 -18.49 9.89 4.89
N VAL A 144 -17.30 9.79 4.29
CA VAL A 144 -17.07 9.94 2.85
C VAL A 144 -16.67 8.57 2.29
N ILE A 145 -17.44 8.08 1.31
CA ILE A 145 -17.31 6.75 0.75
C ILE A 145 -17.09 6.86 -0.76
N ASP A 146 -16.00 6.26 -1.25
CA ASP A 146 -15.70 6.17 -2.68
C ASP A 146 -15.99 4.75 -3.18
N PHE A 147 -16.94 4.59 -4.09
CA PHE A 147 -17.25 3.33 -4.75
C PHE A 147 -16.25 3.04 -5.87
N PHE A 148 -15.97 1.78 -6.15
CA PHE A 148 -15.00 1.40 -7.17
C PHE A 148 -15.43 1.75 -8.59
N CYS A 149 -16.72 1.96 -8.86
CA CYS A 149 -17.18 2.54 -10.12
C CYS A 149 -16.77 4.01 -10.29
N GLY A 150 -16.38 4.71 -9.21
CA GLY A 150 -16.01 6.13 -9.19
C GLY A 150 -17.05 7.06 -8.57
N ALA A 151 -18.22 6.57 -8.15
CA ALA A 151 -19.19 7.37 -7.41
C ALA A 151 -18.69 7.68 -6.00
N THR A 152 -18.97 8.90 -5.52
CA THR A 152 -18.64 9.34 -4.16
C THR A 152 -19.92 9.67 -3.39
N LEU A 153 -20.05 9.12 -2.19
CA LEU A 153 -21.09 9.45 -1.23
C LEU A 153 -20.51 10.24 -0.06
N VAL A 154 -21.19 11.33 0.32
CA VAL A 154 -20.97 12.03 1.59
C VAL A 154 -22.20 11.81 2.44
N VAL A 155 -22.05 11.14 3.57
CA VAL A 155 -23.15 10.65 4.41
C VAL A 155 -23.09 11.34 5.75
N GLU A 156 -24.19 12.02 6.16
CA GLU A 156 -24.35 12.63 7.49
C GLU A 156 -25.24 11.74 8.35
N GLY A 157 -24.76 11.42 9.57
CA GLY A 157 -25.49 10.62 10.55
C GLY A 157 -26.57 11.40 11.34
N PRO A 158 -27.48 10.66 11.98
CA PRO A 158 -27.52 9.22 12.10
C PRO A 158 -27.84 8.54 10.76
N ALA A 159 -27.07 7.52 10.35
CA ALA A 159 -27.19 6.91 9.05
C ALA A 159 -27.16 5.37 9.12
N GLN A 160 -27.83 4.74 8.16
CA GLN A 160 -27.81 3.30 7.93
C GLN A 160 -27.83 3.04 6.42
N LEU A 161 -26.81 2.35 5.94
CA LEU A 161 -26.60 2.03 4.54
C LEU A 161 -26.25 0.54 4.38
N ASP A 162 -26.54 0.01 3.19
CA ASP A 162 -26.12 -1.34 2.78
C ASP A 162 -25.39 -1.24 1.43
N VAL A 163 -24.09 -1.57 1.43
CA VAL A 163 -23.28 -1.65 0.22
C VAL A 163 -23.59 -2.96 -0.48
N ILE A 164 -24.27 -2.92 -1.63
CA ILE A 164 -24.71 -4.09 -2.38
C ILE A 164 -23.65 -4.50 -3.41
N SER A 165 -23.10 -3.54 -4.12
CA SER A 165 -22.06 -3.75 -5.15
C SER A 165 -21.30 -2.43 -5.42
N ASP A 166 -20.31 -2.47 -6.32
CA ASP A 166 -19.61 -1.26 -6.80
C ASP A 166 -20.54 -0.22 -7.43
N TRP A 167 -21.74 -0.65 -7.84
CA TRP A 167 -22.71 0.16 -8.59
C TRP A 167 -24.01 0.42 -7.84
N VAL A 168 -24.21 -0.20 -6.67
CA VAL A 168 -25.50 -0.17 -5.98
C VAL A 168 -25.31 -0.03 -4.47
N VAL A 169 -25.99 0.94 -3.89
CA VAL A 169 -26.10 1.14 -2.43
C VAL A 169 -27.57 1.26 -2.03
N SER A 170 -27.98 0.65 -0.91
CA SER A 170 -29.27 0.92 -0.28
C SER A 170 -29.11 1.90 0.87
N VAL A 171 -30.04 2.81 1.02
CA VAL A 171 -30.06 3.84 2.06
C VAL A 171 -31.38 3.74 2.83
N ASP A 172 -31.29 3.26 4.07
CA ASP A 172 -32.46 3.16 4.97
C ASP A 172 -32.63 4.42 5.79
N LYS A 173 -31.53 5.10 6.12
CA LYS A 173 -31.53 6.30 6.96
C LYS A 173 -30.29 7.15 6.68
N GLY A 174 -30.45 8.47 6.80
CA GLY A 174 -29.34 9.42 6.70
C GLY A 174 -29.61 10.55 5.72
N ARG A 175 -28.71 11.52 5.72
CA ARG A 175 -28.67 12.60 4.72
C ARG A 175 -27.41 12.38 3.86
N ILE A 176 -27.60 12.29 2.56
CA ILE A 176 -26.54 11.86 1.65
C ILE A 176 -26.44 12.83 0.49
N GLU A 177 -25.23 13.23 0.15
CA GLU A 177 -24.89 13.85 -1.13
C GLU A 177 -24.15 12.84 -1.98
N VAL A 178 -24.62 12.61 -3.19
CA VAL A 178 -24.04 11.67 -4.17
C VAL A 178 -23.44 12.48 -5.32
N THR A 179 -22.21 12.19 -5.67
CA THR A 179 -21.53 12.74 -6.84
C THR A 179 -21.10 11.60 -7.74
N VAL A 180 -21.58 11.58 -8.96
CA VAL A 180 -21.29 10.51 -9.92
C VAL A 180 -20.60 11.10 -11.15
N PRO A 181 -19.32 10.79 -11.38
CA PRO A 181 -18.60 11.23 -12.57
C PRO A 181 -19.12 10.52 -13.83
N PRO A 182 -18.89 11.05 -15.04
CA PRO A 182 -19.38 10.46 -16.28
C PRO A 182 -19.00 8.98 -16.49
N ALA A 183 -17.87 8.53 -15.92
CA ALA A 183 -17.44 7.14 -16.02
C ALA A 183 -18.26 6.18 -15.13
N ALA A 184 -19.00 6.71 -14.16
CA ALA A 184 -19.82 5.93 -13.22
C ALA A 184 -21.33 6.10 -13.47
N GLN A 185 -21.75 6.62 -14.61
CA GLN A 185 -23.17 6.73 -15.01
C GLN A 185 -23.88 5.38 -14.90
N GLY A 186 -25.06 5.37 -14.34
CA GLY A 186 -25.82 4.15 -14.04
C GLY A 186 -25.65 3.67 -12.59
N PHE A 187 -24.94 4.43 -11.74
CA PHE A 187 -24.91 4.17 -10.30
C PHE A 187 -26.32 4.25 -9.71
N ILE A 188 -26.66 3.33 -8.83
CA ILE A 188 -28.01 3.20 -8.29
C ILE A 188 -28.02 3.40 -6.78
N VAL A 189 -28.85 4.33 -6.31
CA VAL A 189 -29.18 4.47 -4.90
C VAL A 189 -30.59 3.98 -4.66
N LYS A 190 -30.76 2.94 -3.85
CA LYS A 190 -32.06 2.41 -3.44
C LYS A 190 -32.53 3.09 -2.18
N ALA A 191 -33.73 3.67 -2.18
CA ALA A 191 -34.32 4.34 -1.03
C ALA A 191 -35.84 4.29 -1.08
N ALA A 192 -36.52 4.00 0.01
CA ALA A 192 -38.00 4.00 0.13
C ALA A 192 -38.70 3.27 -1.04
N ASN A 193 -38.26 2.06 -1.40
CA ASN A 193 -38.79 1.24 -2.51
C ASN A 193 -38.63 1.90 -3.91
N THR A 194 -37.72 2.85 -4.02
CA THR A 194 -37.40 3.55 -5.28
C THR A 194 -35.94 3.37 -5.61
N ASP A 195 -35.66 3.03 -6.87
CA ASP A 195 -34.32 3.04 -7.44
C ASP A 195 -34.06 4.43 -8.05
N ILE A 196 -33.08 5.15 -7.54
CA ILE A 196 -32.57 6.42 -8.08
C ILE A 196 -31.40 6.06 -8.96
N ILE A 197 -31.58 6.14 -10.28
CA ILE A 197 -30.57 5.76 -11.27
C ILE A 197 -29.91 7.02 -11.79
N ASP A 198 -28.61 7.12 -11.62
CA ASP A 198 -27.81 8.28 -12.00
C ASP A 198 -27.51 8.33 -13.50
N LEU A 199 -27.53 9.52 -14.10
CA LEU A 199 -27.11 9.79 -15.48
C LEU A 199 -25.89 10.72 -15.58
N GLY A 200 -25.03 10.78 -14.52
CA GLY A 200 -23.88 11.68 -14.46
C GLY A 200 -24.19 12.93 -13.64
N THR A 201 -24.50 12.76 -12.36
CA THR A 201 -25.26 13.73 -11.56
C THR A 201 -24.56 14.05 -10.26
N ARG A 202 -24.96 15.17 -9.67
CA ARG A 202 -24.85 15.46 -8.24
C ARG A 202 -26.24 15.64 -7.67
N PHE A 203 -26.64 14.81 -6.71
CA PHE A 203 -27.94 14.88 -6.07
C PHE A 203 -27.83 14.66 -4.58
N ALA A 204 -28.86 15.09 -3.84
CA ALA A 204 -28.99 14.90 -2.41
C ALA A 204 -30.21 14.03 -2.08
N LEU A 205 -30.08 13.18 -1.05
CA LEU A 205 -31.12 12.33 -0.54
C LEU A 205 -31.26 12.58 0.97
N ASP A 206 -32.49 12.81 1.45
CA ASP A 206 -32.79 12.94 2.89
C ASP A 206 -33.75 11.82 3.30
N MET A 207 -33.20 10.85 4.05
CA MET A 207 -33.90 9.71 4.66
C MET A 207 -33.97 9.84 6.18
N SER A 208 -33.95 11.08 6.70
CA SER A 208 -33.96 11.36 8.13
C SER A 208 -35.36 11.65 8.67
N GLN A 209 -35.65 11.19 9.89
CA GLN A 209 -36.86 11.57 10.64
C GLN A 209 -38.20 11.38 9.88
N GLY A 210 -38.38 10.26 9.18
CA GLY A 210 -39.60 9.98 8.43
C GLY A 210 -39.73 10.76 7.13
N LYS A 211 -38.65 11.35 6.66
CA LYS A 211 -38.54 11.94 5.33
C LYS A 211 -37.99 10.91 4.35
N ALA A 212 -38.43 10.94 3.13
CA ALA A 212 -37.86 10.22 2.01
C ALA A 212 -37.95 11.13 0.78
N GLN A 213 -36.88 11.88 0.52
CA GLN A 213 -36.89 12.95 -0.48
C GLN A 213 -35.55 13.02 -1.20
N VAL A 214 -35.62 13.18 -2.54
CA VAL A 214 -34.46 13.38 -3.41
C VAL A 214 -34.53 14.74 -4.08
N ALA A 215 -33.37 15.40 -4.24
CA ALA A 215 -33.25 16.64 -5.01
C ALA A 215 -32.01 16.61 -5.91
N VAL A 216 -32.15 16.94 -7.17
CA VAL A 216 -31.05 16.99 -8.14
C VAL A 216 -30.41 18.38 -8.11
N ILE A 217 -29.10 18.39 -7.91
CA ILE A 217 -28.29 19.63 -7.83
C ILE A 217 -27.71 19.97 -9.21
N ASP A 218 -27.24 18.94 -9.92
CA ASP A 218 -26.62 19.08 -11.23
C ASP A 218 -26.80 17.76 -12.00
N GLY A 219 -27.17 17.85 -13.31
CA GLY A 219 -27.43 16.70 -14.15
C GLY A 219 -28.88 16.19 -14.09
N GLU A 220 -29.06 14.86 -14.16
CA GLU A 220 -30.37 14.21 -14.26
C GLU A 220 -30.34 12.81 -13.63
N VAL A 221 -31.41 12.44 -12.92
CA VAL A 221 -31.62 11.07 -12.40
C VAL A 221 -32.94 10.51 -12.92
N ILE A 222 -33.04 9.19 -13.00
CA ILE A 222 -34.28 8.45 -13.28
C ILE A 222 -34.77 7.83 -11.97
N LEU A 223 -36.04 8.04 -11.66
CA LEU A 223 -36.73 7.42 -10.52
C LEU A 223 -37.54 6.23 -11.04
N ARG A 224 -37.30 5.05 -10.46
CA ARG A 224 -38.00 3.81 -10.79
C ARG A 224 -38.48 3.12 -9.54
N GLY A 225 -39.79 2.83 -9.44
CA GLY A 225 -40.35 2.17 -8.25
C GLY A 225 -41.87 2.11 -8.32
N GLU A 226 -42.52 1.77 -7.18
CA GLU A 226 -43.98 1.64 -7.15
C GLU A 226 -44.73 2.92 -7.53
N GLN A 227 -44.13 4.08 -7.35
CA GLN A 227 -44.73 5.41 -7.57
C GLN A 227 -44.15 6.11 -8.79
N PHE A 228 -43.10 5.59 -9.40
CA PHE A 228 -42.36 6.21 -10.47
C PHE A 228 -42.17 5.20 -11.63
N ASP A 229 -42.53 5.61 -12.83
CA ASP A 229 -42.41 4.81 -14.06
C ASP A 229 -41.32 5.39 -14.96
N ASP A 230 -40.05 5.26 -14.51
CA ASP A 230 -38.89 5.89 -15.14
C ASP A 230 -39.02 7.43 -15.24
N ASP A 231 -39.49 8.06 -14.17
CA ASP A 231 -39.64 9.50 -14.12
C ASP A 231 -38.29 10.19 -14.07
N HIS A 232 -38.08 11.14 -14.97
CA HIS A 232 -36.85 11.93 -15.08
C HIS A 232 -36.91 13.14 -14.15
N LEU A 233 -35.88 13.32 -13.32
CA LEU A 233 -35.73 14.46 -12.43
C LEU A 233 -34.46 15.23 -12.83
N GLN A 234 -34.61 16.49 -13.19
CA GLN A 234 -33.53 17.36 -13.67
C GLN A 234 -32.99 18.28 -12.59
N ALA A 235 -31.84 18.92 -12.87
CA ALA A 235 -31.22 19.89 -11.99
C ALA A 235 -32.19 20.95 -11.48
N GLY A 236 -32.27 21.14 -10.17
CA GLY A 236 -33.19 22.04 -9.49
C GLY A 236 -34.55 21.44 -9.14
N GLU A 237 -34.85 20.23 -9.58
CA GLU A 237 -36.08 19.52 -9.27
C GLU A 237 -35.91 18.60 -8.05
N GLN A 238 -37.04 18.28 -7.40
CA GLN A 238 -37.10 17.42 -6.22
C GLN A 238 -38.33 16.51 -6.27
N ALA A 239 -38.23 15.36 -5.64
CA ALA A 239 -39.33 14.40 -5.52
C ALA A 239 -39.41 13.82 -4.11
N LEU A 240 -40.65 13.54 -3.66
CA LEU A 240 -40.94 12.75 -2.47
C LEU A 240 -40.96 11.27 -2.86
N LEU A 241 -40.14 10.45 -2.22
CA LEU A 241 -40.05 9.01 -2.48
C LEU A 241 -41.08 8.19 -1.68
N ASP A 242 -41.66 8.79 -0.63
CA ASP A 242 -42.71 8.22 0.19
C ASP A 242 -43.87 9.23 0.32
N PRO A 243 -45.14 8.84 -0.08
CA PRO A 243 -46.31 9.70 0.03
C PRO A 243 -46.66 10.11 1.44
N ALA A 244 -46.26 9.32 2.44
CA ALA A 244 -46.44 9.69 3.86
C ALA A 244 -45.54 10.84 4.32
N THR A 245 -44.53 11.19 3.52
CA THR A 245 -43.60 12.29 3.81
C THR A 245 -44.35 13.62 3.65
N THR A 246 -44.38 14.44 4.69
CA THR A 246 -44.85 15.81 4.57
C THR A 246 -43.81 16.67 3.86
N ASN A 247 -44.25 17.40 2.84
CA ASN A 247 -43.39 18.32 2.10
C ASN A 247 -42.80 19.36 3.05
N THR A 248 -41.52 19.33 3.26
CA THR A 248 -40.75 20.35 3.94
C THR A 248 -39.74 20.91 2.99
N ASP A 249 -39.51 22.21 2.98
CA ASP A 249 -38.50 22.86 2.15
C ASP A 249 -37.18 22.06 2.26
N PHE A 250 -36.86 21.29 1.23
CA PHE A 250 -35.62 20.55 1.14
C PHE A 250 -34.53 21.53 0.72
N LEU A 251 -33.83 22.04 1.73
CA LEU A 251 -32.56 22.71 1.44
C LEU A 251 -31.48 21.63 1.37
N PRO A 252 -30.88 21.43 0.19
CA PRO A 252 -29.73 20.55 0.08
C PRO A 252 -28.72 20.92 1.17
N SER A 253 -28.28 19.96 1.98
CA SER A 253 -27.36 20.23 3.10
C SER A 253 -25.93 20.53 2.66
N ILE A 254 -25.72 20.73 1.36
CA ILE A 254 -24.42 20.99 0.74
C ILE A 254 -23.56 22.02 1.47
N PRO A 255 -24.10 23.22 1.84
CA PRO A 255 -23.26 24.21 2.54
C PRO A 255 -22.78 23.69 3.89
N ARG A 256 -23.60 22.89 4.59
CA ARG A 256 -23.25 22.33 5.90
C ARG A 256 -22.18 21.24 5.78
N LEU A 257 -22.35 20.32 4.85
CA LEU A 257 -21.36 19.26 4.59
C LEU A 257 -20.03 19.86 4.14
N ASN A 258 -20.05 20.83 3.22
CA ASN A 258 -18.84 21.51 2.81
C ASN A 258 -18.16 22.28 3.96
N VAL A 259 -18.92 22.83 4.90
CA VAL A 259 -18.35 23.49 6.09
C VAL A 259 -17.67 22.45 6.99
N ILE A 260 -18.33 21.32 7.22
CA ILE A 260 -17.77 20.21 8.02
C ILE A 260 -16.49 19.67 7.37
N LEU A 261 -16.51 19.42 6.06
CA LEU A 261 -15.33 18.96 5.34
C LEU A 261 -14.16 19.95 5.42
N ARG A 262 -14.44 21.26 5.29
CA ARG A 262 -13.40 22.31 5.48
C ARG A 262 -12.85 22.32 6.90
N GLN A 263 -13.71 22.18 7.91
CA GLN A 263 -13.26 22.13 9.31
C GLN A 263 -12.35 20.91 9.55
N SER A 264 -12.66 19.77 8.92
CA SER A 264 -11.80 18.60 8.96
C SER A 264 -10.45 18.87 8.31
N ASP A 265 -10.43 19.47 7.11
CA ASP A 265 -9.17 19.84 6.44
C ASP A 265 -8.33 20.78 7.32
N ASP A 266 -8.97 21.73 8.02
CA ASP A 266 -8.28 22.62 8.94
C ASP A 266 -7.75 21.89 10.20
N ASN A 267 -8.45 20.84 10.66
CA ASN A 267 -7.97 20.00 11.76
C ASN A 267 -6.77 19.14 11.31
N GLU A 268 -6.82 18.52 10.11
CA GLU A 268 -5.67 17.82 9.55
C GLU A 268 -4.43 18.72 9.43
N LYS A 269 -4.61 19.96 8.96
CA LYS A 269 -3.52 20.95 8.91
C LYS A 269 -2.91 21.22 10.27
N LYS A 270 -3.76 21.36 11.31
CA LYS A 270 -3.30 21.58 12.68
C LYS A 270 -2.56 20.37 13.22
N GLN A 271 -3.10 19.16 13.00
CA GLN A 271 -2.46 17.91 13.40
C GLN A 271 -1.10 17.74 12.70
N TYR A 272 -1.04 17.98 11.38
CA TYR A 272 0.21 17.93 10.63
C TYR A 272 1.23 18.97 11.13
N ALA A 273 0.80 20.20 11.44
CA ALA A 273 1.69 21.22 11.99
C ALA A 273 2.24 20.83 13.38
N ALA A 274 1.43 20.21 14.23
CA ALA A 274 1.87 19.66 15.52
C ALA A 274 2.88 18.52 15.32
N TYR A 275 2.57 17.59 14.42
CA TYR A 275 3.46 16.51 14.03
C TYR A 275 4.80 17.03 13.49
N GLN A 276 4.78 18.01 12.60
CA GLN A 276 6.02 18.62 12.09
C GLN A 276 6.88 19.25 13.21
N SER A 277 6.26 19.75 14.26
CA SER A 277 6.99 20.29 15.42
C SER A 277 7.65 19.16 16.22
N PHE A 278 6.93 18.06 16.45
CA PHE A 278 7.45 16.84 17.06
C PHE A 278 8.62 16.24 16.26
N ILE A 279 8.48 16.12 14.94
CA ILE A 279 9.53 15.58 14.07
C ILE A 279 10.81 16.45 14.09
N ARG A 280 10.67 17.77 14.16
CA ARG A 280 11.83 18.68 14.28
C ARG A 280 12.53 18.54 15.63
N GLU A 281 11.79 18.32 16.70
CA GLU A 281 12.34 18.02 18.02
C GLU A 281 13.07 16.68 18.00
N LEU A 282 12.41 15.64 17.49
CA LEU A 282 12.99 14.30 17.34
C LEU A 282 14.24 14.29 16.47
N ALA A 283 14.30 15.08 15.40
CA ALA A 283 15.47 15.23 14.55
C ALA A 283 16.71 15.76 15.29
N SER A 284 16.51 16.48 16.41
CA SER A 284 17.58 16.99 17.27
C SER A 284 18.08 15.99 18.32
N ASP A 285 17.46 14.83 18.46
CA ASP A 285 17.90 13.77 19.37
C ASP A 285 19.30 13.29 18.96
N THR A 286 20.23 13.31 19.89
CA THR A 286 21.63 12.90 19.66
C THR A 286 21.77 11.40 19.36
N ARG A 287 20.76 10.62 19.67
CA ARG A 287 20.66 9.18 19.35
C ARG A 287 20.22 8.94 17.91
N MET A 288 19.74 9.98 17.18
CA MET A 288 19.22 9.84 15.83
C MET A 288 20.33 9.42 14.85
N ILE A 289 20.13 8.32 14.14
CA ILE A 289 20.99 7.89 13.03
C ILE A 289 20.49 8.55 11.74
N ALA A 290 19.21 8.43 11.47
CA ALA A 290 18.59 8.96 10.25
C ALA A 290 17.10 9.26 10.48
N LEU A 291 16.61 10.32 9.85
CA LEU A 291 15.20 10.66 9.75
C LEU A 291 14.91 11.13 8.33
N PHE A 292 14.11 10.34 7.62
CA PHE A 292 13.77 10.57 6.22
C PHE A 292 12.27 10.91 6.09
N PRO A 293 11.85 12.17 6.30
CA PRO A 293 10.49 12.59 5.99
C PRO A 293 10.33 12.68 4.47
N ALA A 294 9.16 12.33 3.96
CA ALA A 294 8.83 12.65 2.58
C ALA A 294 8.41 14.13 2.47
N GLU A 295 8.86 14.81 1.43
CA GLU A 295 8.56 16.21 1.15
C GLU A 295 7.85 16.36 -0.19
N PRO A 296 6.89 17.30 -0.34
CA PRO A 296 6.12 17.48 -1.57
C PRO A 296 6.98 17.76 -2.81
N THR A 297 8.12 18.43 -2.62
CA THR A 297 9.00 18.79 -3.72
C THR A 297 10.39 18.20 -3.54
N LEU A 298 10.57 16.98 -4.02
CA LEU A 298 11.88 16.33 -4.00
C LEU A 298 12.78 16.86 -5.13
N LYS A 299 13.76 17.69 -4.78
CA LYS A 299 14.76 18.13 -5.74
C LYS A 299 15.60 16.95 -6.22
N ARG A 300 15.56 16.66 -7.53
CA ARG A 300 16.34 15.58 -8.17
C ARG A 300 16.12 14.19 -7.54
N ARG A 301 14.89 13.89 -7.10
CA ARG A 301 14.55 12.61 -6.45
C ARG A 301 15.36 12.31 -5.18
N ARG A 302 15.76 13.35 -4.44
CA ARG A 302 16.46 13.21 -3.15
C ARG A 302 15.47 13.37 -2.01
N LEU A 303 15.40 12.36 -1.15
CA LEU A 303 14.69 12.39 0.11
C LEU A 303 15.66 12.98 1.17
N PRO A 304 15.34 14.10 1.82
CA PRO A 304 16.23 14.68 2.81
C PRO A 304 16.42 13.74 4.00
N ASN A 305 17.61 13.73 4.58
CA ASN A 305 17.82 13.29 5.95
C ASN A 305 17.86 14.56 6.81
N ILE A 306 16.91 14.71 7.73
CA ILE A 306 16.80 15.89 8.60
C ILE A 306 17.39 15.67 9.99
N ALA A 307 17.92 14.48 10.30
CA ALA A 307 18.71 14.26 11.51
C ALA A 307 19.88 15.25 11.57
N LEU A 308 20.15 15.81 12.75
CA LEU A 308 21.29 16.72 12.94
C LEU A 308 22.63 15.98 12.99
N THR A 309 22.62 14.66 13.07
CA THR A 309 23.82 13.81 12.99
C THR A 309 24.26 13.61 11.54
N GLU A 310 25.53 13.30 11.34
CA GLU A 310 26.11 13.09 10.01
C GLU A 310 26.26 11.60 9.63
N TYR A 311 25.54 10.69 10.31
CA TYR A 311 25.65 9.27 10.02
C TYR A 311 25.09 8.89 8.66
N ALA A 312 23.94 9.44 8.28
CA ALA A 312 23.21 9.04 7.09
C ALA A 312 23.28 10.07 5.96
N SER A 313 23.54 9.60 4.75
CA SER A 313 23.35 10.40 3.53
C SER A 313 21.86 10.59 3.24
N PRO A 314 21.45 11.66 2.53
CA PRO A 314 20.08 11.76 2.03
C PRO A 314 19.68 10.54 1.21
N GLY A 315 18.45 10.10 1.36
CA GLY A 315 17.84 9.05 0.57
C GLY A 315 17.73 9.46 -0.91
N ARG A 316 17.73 8.49 -1.81
CA ARG A 316 17.51 8.69 -3.24
C ARG A 316 16.45 7.71 -3.75
N LEU A 317 15.39 8.24 -4.35
CA LEU A 317 14.36 7.46 -5.01
C LEU A 317 14.94 6.83 -6.29
N ILE A 318 14.85 5.52 -6.39
CA ILE A 318 15.34 4.72 -7.53
C ILE A 318 14.15 4.06 -8.22
N GLY A 319 14.31 3.82 -9.51
CA GLY A 319 13.28 3.17 -10.31
C GLY A 319 11.99 4.00 -10.38
N PRO A 320 10.83 3.36 -10.43
CA PRO A 320 9.54 4.05 -10.53
C PRO A 320 9.00 4.59 -9.18
N ALA A 321 9.79 4.58 -8.09
CA ALA A 321 9.37 5.19 -6.82
C ALA A 321 8.98 6.66 -7.03
N GLU A 322 7.84 7.08 -6.49
CA GLU A 322 7.30 8.44 -6.65
C GLU A 322 6.65 8.94 -5.36
N THR A 323 6.45 10.25 -5.27
CA THR A 323 5.76 10.87 -4.13
C THR A 323 4.27 10.93 -4.38
N VAL A 324 3.50 10.59 -3.35
CA VAL A 324 2.03 10.59 -3.33
C VAL A 324 1.54 11.23 -2.03
N PRO A 325 0.24 11.56 -1.88
CA PRO A 325 -0.29 12.01 -0.59
C PRO A 325 0.05 11.02 0.54
N GLY A 326 0.49 11.56 1.66
CA GLY A 326 0.85 10.80 2.87
C GLY A 326 -0.34 10.56 3.79
N ARG A 327 -0.06 10.26 5.08
CA ARG A 327 -1.11 9.94 6.07
C ARG A 327 -1.96 11.15 6.50
N PHE A 328 -1.45 12.37 6.38
CA PHE A 328 -2.22 13.59 6.59
C PHE A 328 -2.82 14.11 5.27
N GLY A 329 -3.25 13.22 4.40
CA GLY A 329 -3.85 13.57 3.12
C GLY A 329 -2.93 14.40 2.23
N ASN A 330 -3.46 15.49 1.66
CA ASN A 330 -2.70 16.40 0.79
C ASN A 330 -1.69 17.30 1.53
N GLU A 331 -1.76 17.36 2.85
CA GLU A 331 -0.83 18.16 3.66
C GLU A 331 0.52 17.46 3.83
N SER A 332 0.56 16.12 3.78
CA SER A 332 1.77 15.32 3.89
C SER A 332 2.06 14.53 2.61
N VAL A 333 3.23 13.93 2.56
CA VAL A 333 3.71 13.18 1.40
C VAL A 333 4.29 11.86 1.86
N GLY A 334 3.94 10.79 1.16
CA GLY A 334 4.58 9.49 1.27
C GLY A 334 5.32 9.10 -0.01
N VAL A 335 6.10 8.04 0.03
CA VAL A 335 6.80 7.46 -1.12
C VAL A 335 6.11 6.16 -1.53
N LEU A 336 5.52 6.15 -2.73
CA LEU A 336 4.91 4.96 -3.33
C LEU A 336 5.98 4.03 -3.90
N LEU A 337 5.92 2.76 -3.50
CA LEU A 337 6.90 1.73 -3.82
C LEU A 337 6.32 0.52 -4.57
N SER A 338 5.07 0.60 -5.02
CA SER A 338 4.28 -0.53 -5.56
C SER A 338 4.84 -1.17 -6.83
N ARG A 339 5.72 -0.49 -7.57
CA ARG A 339 6.25 -1.04 -8.82
C ARG A 339 7.58 -1.76 -8.60
N PRO A 340 7.83 -2.91 -9.25
CA PRO A 340 9.10 -3.62 -9.17
C PRO A 340 10.30 -2.71 -9.44
N GLY A 341 11.31 -2.81 -8.57
CA GLY A 341 12.50 -1.96 -8.65
C GLY A 341 12.39 -0.61 -7.96
N SER A 342 11.21 -0.22 -7.46
CA SER A 342 11.03 0.95 -6.60
C SER A 342 11.78 0.78 -5.30
N ARG A 343 12.55 1.79 -4.89
CA ARG A 343 13.28 1.80 -3.62
C ARG A 343 13.79 3.18 -3.27
N ILE A 344 14.16 3.38 -2.02
CA ILE A 344 14.95 4.51 -1.57
C ILE A 344 16.32 3.98 -1.17
N ARG A 345 17.39 4.49 -1.75
CA ARG A 345 18.77 4.14 -1.37
C ARG A 345 19.39 5.20 -0.49
N THR A 346 20.10 4.75 0.53
CA THR A 346 20.90 5.61 1.41
C THR A 346 22.22 4.95 1.75
N LYS A 347 23.12 5.69 2.39
CA LYS A 347 24.35 5.17 2.99
C LYS A 347 24.45 5.70 4.41
N ILE A 348 24.59 4.80 5.36
CA ILE A 348 24.66 5.08 6.79
C ILE A 348 26.02 4.60 7.29
N LYS A 349 26.79 5.51 7.88
CA LYS A 349 28.14 5.26 8.39
C LYS A 349 28.10 5.24 9.92
N GLY A 350 29.05 4.56 10.52
CA GLY A 350 29.22 4.53 11.98
C GLY A 350 29.00 3.15 12.55
N THR A 351 29.35 3.01 13.82
CA THR A 351 29.10 1.84 14.65
C THR A 351 28.10 2.24 15.72
N PHE A 352 27.14 1.38 15.99
CA PHE A 352 26.00 1.63 16.85
C PHE A 352 25.94 0.59 17.97
N SER A 353 25.28 0.93 19.08
CA SER A 353 25.16 0.05 20.25
C SER A 353 23.79 -0.64 20.34
N ALA A 354 22.79 -0.11 19.65
CA ALA A 354 21.44 -0.65 19.59
C ALA A 354 20.75 -0.10 18.33
N TYR A 355 19.60 -0.68 17.99
CA TYR A 355 18.76 -0.16 16.92
C TYR A 355 17.33 0.08 17.38
N THR A 356 16.76 1.19 16.94
CA THR A 356 15.31 1.36 16.81
C THR A 356 15.01 1.81 15.40
N PHE A 357 14.16 1.07 14.71
CA PHE A 357 13.55 1.41 13.42
C PHE A 357 12.09 1.75 13.63
N SER A 358 11.60 2.79 12.98
CA SER A 358 10.19 3.16 13.02
C SER A 358 9.76 3.76 11.68
N CYS A 359 8.58 3.41 11.20
CA CYS A 359 7.98 4.00 10.00
C CYS A 359 6.45 3.95 10.04
N TRP A 360 5.83 4.85 9.28
CA TRP A 360 4.45 4.72 8.90
C TRP A 360 4.36 4.10 7.51
N VAL A 361 3.55 3.07 7.38
CA VAL A 361 3.38 2.33 6.13
C VAL A 361 1.91 2.11 5.83
N LYS A 362 1.55 2.25 4.55
CA LYS A 362 0.25 1.86 4.01
C LYS A 362 0.48 0.73 3.01
N ILE A 363 0.03 -0.47 3.38
CA ILE A 363 0.28 -1.70 2.62
C ILE A 363 -0.88 -1.92 1.66
N ASN A 364 -0.59 -2.09 0.36
CA ASN A 364 -1.58 -2.46 -0.64
C ASN A 364 -1.73 -3.99 -0.71
N SER A 365 -0.59 -4.70 -0.80
CA SER A 365 -0.54 -6.15 -0.80
C SER A 365 0.82 -6.67 -0.29
N LEU A 366 0.88 -7.95 0.09
CA LEU A 366 2.09 -8.67 0.46
C LEU A 366 2.34 -9.79 -0.57
N GLU A 367 2.76 -9.41 -1.78
CA GLU A 367 2.89 -10.33 -2.92
C GLU A 367 4.13 -11.22 -2.87
N HIS A 368 5.16 -10.81 -2.10
CA HIS A 368 6.43 -11.51 -2.03
C HIS A 368 6.57 -12.25 -0.71
N GLU A 369 7.34 -13.35 -0.69
CA GLU A 369 7.65 -14.08 0.55
C GLU A 369 8.10 -13.14 1.66
N TYR A 370 8.92 -12.12 1.29
CA TYR A 370 9.34 -11.04 2.18
C TYR A 370 9.18 -9.69 1.47
N ASN A 371 8.57 -8.72 2.13
CA ASN A 371 8.34 -7.38 1.65
C ASN A 371 9.17 -6.41 2.50
N ALA A 372 10.12 -5.74 1.89
CA ALA A 372 11.14 -4.98 2.61
C ALA A 372 10.60 -3.70 3.22
N LEU A 373 10.93 -3.44 4.49
CA LEU A 373 10.84 -2.12 5.11
C LEU A 373 12.20 -1.42 5.06
N PHE A 374 13.22 -2.03 5.66
CA PHE A 374 14.60 -1.52 5.67
C PHE A 374 15.60 -2.67 5.62
N LEU A 375 16.56 -2.63 4.69
CA LEU A 375 17.54 -3.69 4.49
C LEU A 375 18.91 -3.11 4.16
N SER A 376 19.94 -3.60 4.85
CA SER A 376 21.33 -3.36 4.44
C SER A 376 21.67 -4.13 3.17
N ASP A 377 22.49 -3.55 2.28
CA ASP A 377 22.80 -4.14 0.96
C ASP A 377 23.60 -5.44 1.08
N GLY A 378 24.61 -5.46 1.94
CA GLY A 378 25.56 -6.55 2.08
C GLY A 378 25.04 -7.69 2.94
N TYR A 379 24.26 -7.35 3.95
CA TYR A 379 23.90 -8.22 5.05
C TYR A 379 25.15 -8.86 5.68
N GLU A 380 26.12 -7.98 6.00
CA GLU A 380 27.38 -8.31 6.67
C GLU A 380 27.20 -8.25 8.19
N ASN A 381 28.22 -8.64 8.97
CA ASN A 381 28.17 -8.68 10.43
C ASN A 381 27.66 -7.34 11.01
N GLY A 382 26.67 -7.37 11.90
CA GLY A 382 26.04 -6.20 12.51
C GLY A 382 24.99 -5.51 11.68
N GLU A 383 24.76 -5.93 10.43
CA GLU A 383 23.78 -5.32 9.52
C GLU A 383 22.36 -5.83 9.75
N PRO A 384 21.35 -4.91 9.82
CA PRO A 384 19.97 -5.26 10.08
C PRO A 384 19.17 -5.52 8.82
N HIS A 385 18.20 -6.45 8.91
CA HIS A 385 17.11 -6.64 7.97
C HIS A 385 15.77 -6.57 8.67
N TRP A 386 14.88 -5.70 8.20
CA TRP A 386 13.52 -5.50 8.71
C TRP A 386 12.50 -5.57 7.57
N GLN A 387 11.54 -6.49 7.67
CA GLN A 387 10.65 -6.88 6.59
C GLN A 387 9.28 -7.30 7.10
N ILE A 388 8.33 -7.43 6.18
CA ILE A 388 7.02 -8.05 6.41
C ILE A 388 6.96 -9.32 5.58
N ARG A 389 6.65 -10.46 6.21
CA ARG A 389 6.44 -11.72 5.50
C ARG A 389 5.04 -11.76 4.87
N HIS A 390 4.86 -12.57 3.82
CA HIS A 390 3.59 -12.69 3.08
C HIS A 390 2.38 -13.06 3.97
N ASP A 391 2.60 -13.69 5.13
CA ASP A 391 1.57 -14.05 6.11
C ASP A 391 1.27 -12.93 7.13
N GLY A 392 1.71 -11.71 6.86
CA GLY A 392 1.43 -10.54 7.70
C GLY A 392 2.26 -10.44 8.99
N LYS A 393 3.35 -11.19 9.13
CA LYS A 393 4.26 -11.10 10.27
C LYS A 393 5.38 -10.11 10.02
N LEU A 394 5.74 -9.32 11.04
CA LEU A 394 7.01 -8.62 11.04
C LEU A 394 8.16 -9.63 11.20
N MET A 395 9.24 -9.36 10.49
CA MET A 395 10.50 -10.10 10.56
C MET A 395 11.62 -9.12 10.82
N PHE A 396 12.42 -9.39 11.84
CA PHE A 396 13.63 -8.63 12.14
C PHE A 396 14.81 -9.58 12.31
N SER A 397 15.99 -9.21 11.84
CA SER A 397 17.23 -9.96 12.08
C SER A 397 18.44 -9.04 12.00
N VAL A 398 19.52 -9.45 12.66
CA VAL A 398 20.85 -8.84 12.55
C VAL A 398 21.83 -9.96 12.22
N MET A 399 22.71 -9.76 11.25
CA MET A 399 23.75 -10.72 10.90
C MET A 399 24.81 -10.78 12.02
N VAL A 400 25.10 -11.98 12.48
CA VAL A 400 26.11 -12.21 13.54
C VAL A 400 27.45 -12.58 12.94
N ASP A 401 27.47 -13.53 12.00
CA ASP A 401 28.71 -13.98 11.34
C ASP A 401 28.41 -14.37 9.88
N ASP A 402 28.74 -13.49 8.95
CA ASP A 402 28.52 -13.65 7.51
C ASP A 402 29.50 -14.62 6.84
N SER A 403 30.53 -15.05 7.56
CA SER A 403 31.52 -16.04 7.09
C SER A 403 31.05 -17.48 7.24
N GLN A 404 30.06 -17.74 8.08
CA GLN A 404 29.52 -19.08 8.31
C GLN A 404 28.56 -19.49 7.18
N GLU A 405 28.64 -20.77 6.78
CA GLU A 405 27.63 -21.41 5.93
C GLU A 405 26.68 -22.21 6.82
N VAL A 406 25.40 -21.85 6.80
CA VAL A 406 24.36 -22.48 7.61
C VAL A 406 23.40 -23.24 6.72
N PHE A 407 23.02 -24.43 7.18
CA PHE A 407 22.01 -25.24 6.51
C PHE A 407 20.76 -25.30 7.41
N TYR A 408 19.62 -24.90 6.86
CA TYR A 408 18.36 -25.03 7.60
C TYR A 408 17.34 -25.82 6.78
N SER A 409 16.46 -26.54 7.48
CA SER A 409 15.42 -27.34 6.87
C SER A 409 14.09 -26.61 6.93
N THR A 410 13.41 -26.48 5.82
CA THR A 410 12.06 -25.92 5.72
C THR A 410 10.96 -26.94 6.01
N GLY A 411 11.32 -28.20 6.26
CA GLY A 411 10.39 -29.27 6.62
C GLY A 411 11.07 -30.65 6.61
N PRO A 412 10.43 -31.67 7.18
CA PRO A 412 11.03 -32.99 7.36
C PRO A 412 11.36 -33.73 6.04
N THR A 413 10.75 -33.31 4.93
CA THR A 413 10.94 -33.89 3.59
C THR A 413 11.63 -32.94 2.60
N SER A 414 11.92 -31.70 3.00
CA SER A 414 12.57 -30.72 2.14
C SER A 414 14.10 -30.87 2.22
N PRO A 415 14.84 -30.75 1.11
CA PRO A 415 16.29 -30.70 1.18
C PRO A 415 16.72 -29.46 1.97
N PRO A 416 17.81 -29.56 2.76
CA PRO A 416 18.34 -28.40 3.49
C PRO A 416 18.67 -27.28 2.51
N ILE A 417 18.27 -26.06 2.87
CA ILE A 417 18.65 -24.85 2.13
C ILE A 417 19.92 -24.32 2.76
N GLN A 418 20.95 -24.12 1.94
CA GLN A 418 22.17 -23.45 2.33
C GLN A 418 21.95 -21.93 2.34
N ASP A 419 22.14 -21.30 3.48
CA ASP A 419 22.17 -19.85 3.62
C ASP A 419 23.59 -19.40 4.00
N LYS A 420 23.97 -18.22 3.55
CA LYS A 420 25.19 -17.57 3.98
C LYS A 420 24.89 -16.72 5.20
N GLY A 421 25.64 -16.98 6.25
CA GLY A 421 25.63 -16.19 7.44
C GLY A 421 24.84 -16.79 8.60
N PHE A 422 25.41 -16.65 9.76
CA PHE A 422 24.83 -17.07 11.03
C PHE A 422 24.05 -15.90 11.64
N HIS A 423 22.74 -16.04 11.76
CA HIS A 423 21.84 -15.05 12.32
C HIS A 423 20.56 -15.72 12.83
N HIS A 424 19.83 -15.03 13.71
CA HIS A 424 18.49 -15.43 14.12
C HIS A 424 17.44 -14.50 13.51
N VAL A 425 16.28 -15.07 13.20
CA VAL A 425 15.16 -14.34 12.63
C VAL A 425 14.03 -14.27 13.65
N TYR A 426 13.70 -13.06 14.10
CA TYR A 426 12.65 -12.77 15.07
C TYR A 426 11.34 -12.46 14.34
N PHE A 427 10.32 -13.29 14.57
CA PHE A 427 9.01 -13.13 13.95
C PHE A 427 7.96 -12.67 14.96
N SER A 428 7.15 -11.69 14.56
CA SER A 428 5.97 -11.31 15.31
C SER A 428 4.80 -12.29 15.10
N LYS A 429 3.71 -12.08 15.86
CA LYS A 429 2.39 -12.57 15.44
C LYS A 429 1.96 -11.87 14.15
N PRO A 430 1.07 -12.47 13.32
CA PRO A 430 0.48 -11.77 12.19
C PRO A 430 -0.25 -10.51 12.65
N PHE A 431 0.06 -9.37 12.04
CA PHE A 431 -0.57 -8.09 12.34
C PHE A 431 -1.39 -7.55 11.16
N TRP A 432 -1.08 -8.00 9.97
CA TRP A 432 -1.72 -7.51 8.75
C TRP A 432 -2.47 -8.64 8.03
N SER A 433 -3.59 -8.29 7.45
CA SER A 433 -4.40 -9.13 6.56
C SER A 433 -4.97 -8.27 5.43
N PRO A 434 -5.48 -8.85 4.33
CA PRO A 434 -6.06 -8.10 3.22
C PRO A 434 -7.16 -7.11 3.61
N SER A 435 -7.87 -7.32 4.73
CA SER A 435 -8.86 -6.37 5.25
C SER A 435 -8.25 -5.03 5.71
N MET A 436 -6.94 -4.99 5.93
CA MET A 436 -6.22 -3.77 6.31
C MET A 436 -5.60 -3.05 5.11
N THR A 437 -5.86 -3.51 3.89
CA THR A 437 -5.38 -2.84 2.67
C THR A 437 -5.82 -1.38 2.66
N GLY A 438 -4.86 -0.48 2.40
CA GLY A 438 -5.13 0.95 2.31
C GLY A 438 -5.15 1.69 3.65
N GLN A 439 -4.98 0.99 4.79
CA GLN A 439 -4.86 1.62 6.11
C GLN A 439 -3.41 1.99 6.42
N TRP A 440 -3.22 3.13 7.09
CA TRP A 440 -1.93 3.52 7.63
C TRP A 440 -1.66 2.77 8.93
N VAL A 441 -0.47 2.19 9.04
CA VAL A 441 -0.02 1.43 10.20
C VAL A 441 1.34 1.95 10.62
N HIS A 442 1.51 2.22 11.91
CA HIS A 442 2.82 2.51 12.49
C HIS A 442 3.53 1.20 12.86
N LEU A 443 4.74 1.01 12.37
CA LEU A 443 5.58 -0.15 12.66
C LEU A 443 6.88 0.30 13.33
N ALA A 444 7.34 -0.47 14.33
CA ALA A 444 8.67 -0.27 14.90
C ALA A 444 9.33 -1.61 15.26
N ALA A 445 10.68 -1.62 15.24
CA ALA A 445 11.50 -2.73 15.70
C ALA A 445 12.65 -2.19 16.56
N VAL A 446 12.88 -2.82 17.70
CA VAL A 446 13.94 -2.48 18.65
C VAL A 446 14.85 -3.69 18.82
N TYR A 447 16.15 -3.50 18.63
CA TYR A 447 17.21 -4.48 18.92
C TYR A 447 18.09 -3.94 20.04
N ASP A 448 18.02 -4.58 21.21
CA ASP A 448 18.80 -4.26 22.40
C ASP A 448 19.74 -5.43 22.74
N PRO A 449 21.00 -5.39 22.28
CA PRO A 449 21.96 -6.45 22.60
C PRO A 449 22.42 -6.39 24.06
N THR A 450 22.23 -5.27 24.76
CA THR A 450 22.62 -5.13 26.19
C THR A 450 21.60 -5.79 27.09
N ALA A 451 20.31 -5.56 26.85
CA ALA A 451 19.24 -6.26 27.55
C ALA A 451 18.94 -7.64 26.95
N GLN A 452 19.57 -7.99 25.80
CA GLN A 452 19.34 -9.21 25.04
C GLN A 452 17.86 -9.39 24.64
N ILE A 453 17.24 -8.33 24.10
CA ILE A 453 15.83 -8.33 23.74
C ILE A 453 15.64 -7.74 22.32
N VAL A 454 14.82 -8.42 21.52
CA VAL A 454 14.20 -7.85 20.32
C VAL A 454 12.73 -7.62 20.58
N SER A 455 12.24 -6.42 20.30
CA SER A 455 10.82 -6.08 20.40
C SER A 455 10.31 -5.53 19.09
N GLN A 456 9.10 -5.91 18.69
CA GLN A 456 8.44 -5.38 17.48
C GLN A 456 7.06 -4.83 17.84
N TYR A 457 6.71 -3.70 17.25
CA TYR A 457 5.54 -2.91 17.63
C TYR A 457 4.66 -2.62 16.40
N VAL A 458 3.36 -2.58 16.65
CA VAL A 458 2.34 -2.13 15.71
C VAL A 458 1.46 -1.10 16.42
N ASN A 459 1.29 0.07 15.83
CA ASN A 459 0.49 1.16 16.38
C ASN A 459 0.83 1.48 17.86
N GLY A 460 2.13 1.51 18.18
CA GLY A 460 2.63 1.80 19.52
C GLY A 460 2.55 0.65 20.52
N GLU A 461 1.95 -0.49 20.16
CA GLU A 461 1.80 -1.65 21.04
C GLU A 461 2.78 -2.76 20.65
N ALA A 462 3.43 -3.37 21.66
CA ALA A 462 4.35 -4.48 21.43
C ALA A 462 3.58 -5.75 21.03
N ILE A 463 3.89 -6.27 19.85
CA ILE A 463 3.29 -7.53 19.34
C ILE A 463 4.26 -8.71 19.38
N CYS A 464 5.53 -8.45 19.59
CA CYS A 464 6.59 -9.44 19.78
C CYS A 464 7.63 -8.91 20.75
N GLN A 465 8.06 -9.77 21.66
CA GLN A 465 9.24 -9.58 22.49
C GLN A 465 9.92 -10.93 22.64
N GLU A 466 11.18 -11.02 22.22
CA GLU A 466 11.95 -12.26 22.19
C GLU A 466 13.36 -12.03 22.74
N THR A 467 13.86 -12.99 23.52
CA THR A 467 15.22 -12.95 24.06
C THR A 467 16.25 -13.29 22.99
N ILE A 468 17.29 -12.49 22.86
CA ILE A 468 18.45 -12.78 22.03
C ILE A 468 19.29 -13.82 22.77
N GLN A 469 19.42 -15.02 22.20
CA GLN A 469 20.29 -16.06 22.76
C GLN A 469 21.75 -15.61 22.68
N ASP A 470 22.59 -16.05 23.61
CA ASP A 470 23.98 -15.58 23.75
C ASP A 470 24.79 -15.69 22.46
N GLU A 471 24.58 -16.75 21.66
CA GLU A 471 25.25 -16.95 20.37
C GLU A 471 24.83 -15.97 19.29
N PHE A 472 23.69 -15.26 19.44
CA PHE A 472 23.17 -14.27 18.48
C PHE A 472 23.37 -12.84 18.94
N VAL A 473 24.03 -12.61 20.07
CA VAL A 473 24.33 -11.27 20.58
C VAL A 473 25.49 -10.65 19.78
N ILE A 474 25.26 -9.47 19.21
CA ILE A 474 26.29 -8.67 18.56
C ILE A 474 26.17 -7.21 19.01
N HIS A 475 27.30 -6.62 19.43
CA HIS A 475 27.37 -5.25 19.94
C HIS A 475 27.92 -4.25 18.91
N ASP A 476 28.71 -4.72 17.95
CA ASP A 476 29.25 -3.88 16.88
C ASP A 476 28.27 -3.80 15.72
N LEU A 477 27.27 -2.91 15.85
CA LEU A 477 26.22 -2.75 14.87
C LEU A 477 26.61 -1.70 13.81
N HIS A 478 26.33 -1.98 12.53
CA HIS A 478 26.51 -1.03 11.45
C HIS A 478 25.52 -1.32 10.31
N ILE A 479 25.36 -0.37 9.39
CA ILE A 479 24.32 -0.43 8.35
C ILE A 479 24.92 -0.41 6.94
N GLY A 480 25.89 0.46 6.69
CA GLY A 480 26.50 0.57 5.37
C GLY A 480 25.58 1.17 4.31
N ASN A 481 25.59 0.60 3.11
CA ASN A 481 24.62 0.92 2.08
C ASN A 481 23.31 0.20 2.39
N ALA A 482 22.18 0.90 2.23
CA ALA A 482 20.87 0.35 2.59
C ALA A 482 19.77 0.79 1.63
N GLU A 483 18.71 0.00 1.62
CA GLU A 483 17.50 0.23 0.82
C GLU A 483 16.26 0.22 1.71
N ILE A 484 15.33 1.12 1.41
CA ILE A 484 13.99 1.17 2.00
C ILE A 484 13.00 0.70 0.94
N GLY A 485 12.14 -0.24 1.29
CA GLY A 485 11.07 -0.75 0.44
C GLY A 485 11.48 -1.75 -0.63
N ASN A 486 12.74 -2.18 -0.64
CA ASN A 486 13.24 -3.23 -1.53
C ASN A 486 14.59 -3.75 -1.04
N TRP A 487 15.16 -4.76 -1.72
CA TRP A 487 16.50 -5.24 -1.46
C TRP A 487 17.17 -5.85 -2.69
N GLY A 488 18.42 -5.46 -2.89
CA GLY A 488 19.28 -6.02 -3.91
C GLY A 488 18.87 -5.62 -5.33
N GLN A 489 19.43 -6.30 -6.30
CA GLN A 489 19.18 -6.00 -7.70
C GLN A 489 17.95 -6.74 -8.23
N PRO A 490 17.10 -6.09 -9.04
CA PRO A 490 15.89 -6.70 -9.58
C PRO A 490 16.15 -7.87 -10.56
N PHE A 491 17.41 -8.18 -10.86
CA PHE A 491 17.82 -9.15 -11.86
C PHE A 491 18.56 -10.37 -11.30
N ARG A 492 18.40 -10.70 -10.02
CA ARG A 492 18.95 -11.97 -9.52
C ARG A 492 18.23 -13.15 -10.17
N LYS A 493 18.98 -14.16 -10.57
CA LYS A 493 18.47 -15.34 -11.28
C LYS A 493 17.59 -16.29 -10.44
N THR A 494 17.39 -16.00 -9.17
CA THR A 494 16.50 -16.75 -8.26
C THR A 494 15.20 -15.98 -8.10
N PRO A 495 14.10 -16.37 -8.76
CA PRO A 495 12.92 -15.53 -8.94
C PRO A 495 12.16 -15.21 -7.65
N ASP A 496 11.84 -16.18 -6.83
CA ASP A 496 10.83 -16.01 -5.77
C ASP A 496 11.42 -15.46 -4.46
N PHE A 497 12.69 -15.69 -4.23
CA PHE A 497 13.40 -15.32 -3.02
C PHE A 497 14.07 -13.93 -3.11
N ALA A 498 14.30 -13.42 -4.32
CA ALA A 498 15.12 -12.24 -4.57
C ALA A 498 14.31 -10.94 -4.69
N VAL A 499 13.03 -11.01 -5.01
CA VAL A 499 12.17 -9.83 -5.10
C VAL A 499 11.60 -9.55 -3.72
N ARG A 500 11.94 -8.41 -3.14
CA ARG A 500 11.48 -7.99 -1.81
C ARG A 500 10.81 -6.62 -1.88
N ASN A 501 10.22 -6.32 -3.02
CA ASN A 501 9.55 -5.05 -3.24
C ASN A 501 8.34 -4.94 -2.32
N LEU A 502 8.25 -3.84 -1.59
CA LEU A 502 7.05 -3.49 -0.84
C LEU A 502 6.01 -2.94 -1.82
N ASP A 503 4.83 -3.53 -1.87
CA ASP A 503 3.69 -2.89 -2.51
C ASP A 503 2.95 -2.04 -1.48
N GLY A 504 3.28 -0.75 -1.47
CA GLY A 504 2.75 0.18 -0.48
C GLY A 504 3.36 1.57 -0.54
N ILE A 505 3.03 2.36 0.47
CA ILE A 505 3.52 3.72 0.67
C ILE A 505 4.23 3.78 2.02
N ILE A 506 5.42 4.38 2.05
CA ILE A 506 6.11 4.73 3.31
C ILE A 506 6.07 6.24 3.46
N ASP A 507 5.60 6.75 4.61
CA ASP A 507 5.52 8.19 4.89
C ASP A 507 6.86 8.71 5.42
N GLU A 508 7.42 8.11 6.47
CA GLU A 508 8.77 8.41 6.94
C GLU A 508 9.50 7.14 7.41
N MET A 509 10.82 7.28 7.55
CA MET A 509 11.67 6.27 8.17
C MET A 509 12.54 6.93 9.22
N ILE A 510 12.47 6.43 10.45
CA ILE A 510 13.22 6.90 11.62
C ILE A 510 14.16 5.77 12.05
N ILE A 511 15.42 6.09 12.32
CA ILE A 511 16.43 5.14 12.78
C ILE A 511 17.22 5.78 13.91
N LEU A 512 17.29 5.09 15.06
CA LEU A 512 18.03 5.56 16.24
C LEU A 512 19.09 4.55 16.69
N ASN A 513 20.19 5.07 17.21
CA ASN A 513 21.23 4.37 17.95
C ASN A 513 20.82 4.25 19.43
N ALA A 514 19.71 3.64 19.69
CA ALA A 514 19.19 3.39 21.02
C ALA A 514 18.12 2.30 20.97
N ALA A 515 17.97 1.55 22.05
CA ALA A 515 16.80 0.74 22.31
C ALA A 515 15.75 1.64 22.98
N LEU A 516 14.79 2.14 22.19
CA LEU A 516 13.71 2.96 22.74
C LEU A 516 12.80 2.13 23.63
N SER A 517 12.32 2.75 24.71
CA SER A 517 11.32 2.18 25.60
C SER A 517 9.95 2.08 24.92
N PRO A 518 9.03 1.23 25.43
CA PRO A 518 7.66 1.16 24.94
C PRO A 518 6.93 2.50 24.97
N ASP A 519 7.19 3.35 25.96
CA ASP A 519 6.57 4.67 26.07
C ASP A 519 7.08 5.61 24.97
N GLU A 520 8.39 5.63 24.69
CA GLU A 520 8.95 6.43 23.58
C GLU A 520 8.40 5.98 22.21
N ILE A 521 8.23 4.66 21.99
CA ILE A 521 7.60 4.14 20.77
C ILE A 521 6.13 4.57 20.68
N ARG A 522 5.41 4.55 21.81
CA ARG A 522 4.04 5.00 21.89
C ARG A 522 3.92 6.51 21.60
N ASP A 523 4.83 7.32 22.13
CA ASP A 523 4.86 8.77 21.86
C ASP A 523 5.05 9.08 20.38
N ILE A 524 5.94 8.35 19.68
CA ILE A 524 6.11 8.47 18.22
C ILE A 524 4.82 8.10 17.50
N TYR A 525 4.16 7.01 17.89
CA TYR A 525 2.88 6.60 17.33
C TYR A 525 1.79 7.65 17.53
N VAL A 526 1.59 8.09 18.78
CA VAL A 526 0.53 9.06 19.13
C VAL A 526 0.73 10.40 18.43
N ALA A 527 1.97 10.90 18.39
CA ALA A 527 2.27 12.14 17.67
C ALA A 527 1.99 12.05 16.18
N GLY A 528 2.17 10.87 15.57
CA GLY A 528 1.97 10.63 14.14
C GLY A 528 0.58 10.14 13.76
N SER A 529 -0.29 9.81 14.71
CA SER A 529 -1.65 9.31 14.44
C SER A 529 -2.54 10.42 13.88
N VAL A 530 -3.38 10.06 12.92
CA VAL A 530 -4.45 10.92 12.38
C VAL A 530 -5.75 10.45 13.01
N HIS A 531 -6.42 11.33 13.74
CA HIS A 531 -7.68 11.08 14.46
C HIS A 531 -8.83 11.81 13.79
#